data_86b9b0cbc1ce15870be33b17443405f7
#
_entry.id   86b9b0cbc1ce15870be33b17443405f7
#
_cell.length_a   1.000
_cell.length_b   1.000
_cell.length_c   1.000
_cell.angle_alpha   90.00
_cell.angle_beta   90.00
_cell.angle_gamma   90.00
#
_symmetry.space_group_name_H-M   'P 1'
#
loop_
_entity.id
_entity.type
_entity.pdbx_description
1 polymer ?
#
loop_
_entity_poly.entity_id
_entity_poly.type
_entity_poly.pdbx_seq_one_letter_code
_entity_poly.pdbx_strand_id
1 'polypeptide(L)'
;MGKLIAICTSENKGTQKQQVESAVLRKDHGIEGDAHAGNWHRQVSLLGLEKIEAFRERGAEVEFGAFGENLVIEGFDFRNLPVGTRFRIGDVLLEMTQIGKECHTHCAIYHMVGDCIMPREGVFAKVLEGGEVKVGDEVTEIQPDPERPFTAAWITLSDKGAEGLRKDESGPLIGAILTENGYDVVETILIPDDEDILKKELMRLADQRQVNVVMTTGGTGFSPRDITPEATEAVCERMTPGISEAIRAYSMTKTPRAMLSRAVSGIRGRTLIINLPGSPKAVRESMEFIMSSLKHGLEILNGRTSDCARK
;
A
#
# COMPACT_ATOMS: atom_id res chain seq x y z
N MET A 1 21.81 2.96 12.21
CA MET A 1 21.42 2.85 13.63
C MET A 1 20.78 4.16 14.04
N GLY A 2 19.68 4.09 14.73
CA GLY A 2 18.93 5.23 15.24
C GLY A 2 18.56 5.04 16.70
N LYS A 3 17.80 5.97 17.27
CA LYS A 3 17.40 5.97 18.66
C LYS A 3 15.94 6.29 18.84
N LEU A 4 15.24 5.58 19.71
CA LEU A 4 13.86 5.86 20.10
C LEU A 4 13.83 7.06 21.05
N ILE A 5 13.32 8.18 20.56
CA ILE A 5 13.34 9.48 21.28
C ILE A 5 12.07 9.68 22.10
N ALA A 6 10.92 9.28 21.57
CA ALA A 6 9.66 9.39 22.30
C ALA A 6 8.70 8.26 21.91
N ILE A 7 7.87 7.88 22.87
CA ILE A 7 6.76 6.95 22.72
C ILE A 7 5.49 7.70 23.07
N CYS A 8 4.48 7.67 22.19
CA CYS A 8 3.25 8.42 22.36
C CYS A 8 2.03 7.53 22.15
N THR A 9 1.05 7.60 23.05
CA THR A 9 -0.19 6.83 23.02
C THR A 9 -1.41 7.71 23.25
N SER A 10 -2.58 7.26 22.82
CA SER A 10 -3.86 7.89 23.13
C SER A 10 -4.94 6.84 23.31
N GLU A 11 -5.81 7.00 24.28
CA GLU A 11 -6.94 6.10 24.53
C GLU A 11 -8.07 6.28 23.51
N ASN A 12 -8.16 7.46 22.88
CA ASN A 12 -9.24 7.81 21.95
C ASN A 12 -8.68 8.21 20.58
N LYS A 13 -9.37 7.80 19.51
CA LYS A 13 -9.07 8.24 18.15
C LYS A 13 -9.34 9.74 17.98
N GLY A 14 -8.48 10.42 17.22
CA GLY A 14 -8.64 11.85 16.92
C GLY A 14 -8.17 12.79 18.04
N THR A 15 -7.60 12.27 19.11
CA THR A 15 -6.97 13.04 20.17
C THR A 15 -5.46 13.09 20.00
N GLN A 16 -4.82 14.14 20.54
CA GLN A 16 -3.36 14.21 20.61
C GLN A 16 -2.84 13.08 21.50
N LYS A 17 -1.77 12.42 21.04
CA LYS A 17 -1.11 11.38 21.82
C LYS A 17 -0.27 11.99 22.94
N GLN A 18 -0.19 11.28 24.06
CA GLN A 18 0.59 11.68 25.24
C GLN A 18 1.87 10.85 25.33
N GLN A 19 2.97 11.48 25.75
CA GLN A 19 4.25 10.78 25.92
C GLN A 19 4.20 9.82 27.11
N VAL A 20 4.83 8.66 26.93
CA VAL A 20 5.06 7.66 27.96
C VAL A 20 6.52 7.20 27.94
N GLU A 21 7.06 6.73 29.05
CA GLU A 21 8.44 6.26 29.16
C GLU A 21 8.68 4.89 28.53
N SER A 22 7.67 4.01 28.55
CA SER A 22 7.72 2.71 27.94
C SER A 22 6.35 2.29 27.39
N ALA A 23 6.33 1.32 26.48
CA ALA A 23 5.11 0.72 25.96
C ALA A 23 5.33 -0.74 25.61
N VAL A 24 4.27 -1.55 25.73
CA VAL A 24 4.25 -2.94 25.28
C VAL A 24 3.63 -3.00 23.89
N LEU A 25 4.35 -3.57 22.94
CA LEU A 25 3.86 -3.86 21.60
C LEU A 25 3.48 -5.33 21.49
N ARG A 26 2.33 -5.61 20.88
CA ARG A 26 1.87 -6.98 20.64
C ARG A 26 1.83 -7.28 19.16
N LYS A 27 2.29 -8.49 18.82
CA LYS A 27 2.24 -9.02 17.44
C LYS A 27 0.81 -8.90 16.87
N ASP A 28 0.72 -8.46 15.62
CA ASP A 28 -0.51 -8.29 14.84
C ASP A 28 -1.56 -7.38 15.50
N HIS A 29 -1.14 -6.55 16.47
CA HIS A 29 -2.03 -5.65 17.22
C HIS A 29 -1.52 -4.20 17.26
N GLY A 30 -0.26 -3.97 17.68
CA GLY A 30 0.30 -2.64 17.90
C GLY A 30 0.58 -2.37 19.37
N ILE A 31 0.52 -1.09 19.79
CA ILE A 31 0.78 -0.68 21.17
C ILE A 31 -0.44 -0.95 22.05
N GLU A 32 -0.24 -1.63 23.19
CA GLU A 32 -1.29 -1.85 24.17
C GLU A 32 -1.86 -0.54 24.69
N GLY A 33 -3.18 -0.42 24.71
CA GLY A 33 -3.90 0.76 25.18
C GLY A 33 -3.95 1.92 24.18
N ASP A 34 -3.29 1.82 23.00
CA ASP A 34 -3.42 2.85 21.97
C ASP A 34 -4.70 2.65 21.15
N ALA A 35 -5.42 3.74 20.90
CA ALA A 35 -6.68 3.73 20.16
C ALA A 35 -6.58 3.25 18.71
N HIS A 36 -5.39 3.25 18.12
CA HIS A 36 -5.15 2.80 16.75
C HIS A 36 -4.65 1.36 16.69
N ALA A 37 -4.42 0.69 17.84
CA ALA A 37 -4.06 -0.71 17.88
C ALA A 37 -5.18 -1.57 17.26
N GLY A 38 -4.80 -2.67 16.62
CA GLY A 38 -5.72 -3.62 15.99
C GLY A 38 -5.06 -4.43 14.87
N ASN A 39 -5.78 -5.43 14.37
CA ASN A 39 -5.30 -6.30 13.28
C ASN A 39 -5.49 -5.62 11.91
N TRP A 40 -4.61 -4.72 11.58
CA TRP A 40 -4.55 -4.01 10.31
C TRP A 40 -3.11 -3.59 9.98
N HIS A 41 -2.87 -2.98 8.83
CA HIS A 41 -1.50 -2.67 8.41
C HIS A 41 -0.89 -1.41 9.05
N ARG A 42 -1.68 -0.55 9.71
CA ARG A 42 -1.21 0.69 10.34
C ARG A 42 -1.28 0.61 11.86
N GLN A 43 -0.68 -0.44 12.45
CA GLN A 43 -0.72 -0.70 13.89
C GLN A 43 0.05 0.32 14.71
N VAL A 44 1.20 0.78 14.18
CA VAL A 44 2.10 1.73 14.82
C VAL A 44 2.49 2.79 13.79
N SER A 45 2.43 4.06 14.20
CA SER A 45 2.89 5.19 13.37
C SER A 45 4.26 5.68 13.83
N LEU A 46 5.19 5.88 12.88
CA LEU A 46 6.55 6.33 13.13
C LEU A 46 6.79 7.67 12.44
N LEU A 47 7.59 8.53 13.07
CA LEU A 47 8.02 9.81 12.51
C LEU A 47 9.47 10.09 12.87
N GLY A 48 10.25 10.61 11.93
CA GLY A 48 11.63 10.99 12.16
C GLY A 48 11.73 12.25 13.04
N LEU A 49 12.63 12.25 14.03
CA LEU A 49 12.89 13.42 14.88
C LEU A 49 13.25 14.64 14.03
N GLU A 50 14.11 14.44 13.04
CA GLU A 50 14.61 15.50 12.15
C GLU A 50 13.48 16.22 11.40
N LYS A 51 12.40 15.51 11.08
CA LYS A 51 11.22 16.09 10.41
C LYS A 51 10.39 16.93 11.39
N ILE A 52 10.31 16.52 12.65
CA ILE A 52 9.64 17.28 13.70
C ILE A 52 10.45 18.56 14.02
N GLU A 53 11.76 18.45 14.14
CA GLU A 53 12.64 19.60 14.41
C GLU A 53 12.60 20.60 13.25
N ALA A 54 12.73 20.17 12.02
CA ALA A 54 12.58 21.04 10.86
C ALA A 54 11.19 21.71 10.78
N PHE A 55 10.15 21.08 11.32
CA PHE A 55 8.83 21.70 11.43
C PHE A 55 8.78 22.76 12.55
N ARG A 56 9.43 22.50 13.70
CA ARG A 56 9.59 23.47 14.82
C ARG A 56 10.37 24.70 14.40
N GLU A 57 11.44 24.54 13.60
CA GLU A 57 12.23 25.66 13.06
C GLU A 57 11.41 26.63 12.18
N ARG A 58 10.29 26.16 11.62
CA ARG A 58 9.34 27.00 10.88
C ARG A 58 8.41 27.82 11.80
N GLY A 59 8.66 27.80 13.10
CA GLY A 59 7.91 28.57 14.11
C GLY A 59 6.72 27.84 14.73
N ALA A 60 6.62 26.52 14.54
CA ALA A 60 5.55 25.72 15.11
C ALA A 60 5.93 25.20 16.50
N GLU A 61 5.15 25.54 17.53
CA GLU A 61 5.27 24.93 18.86
C GLU A 61 4.48 23.62 18.88
N VAL A 62 5.15 22.49 18.66
CA VAL A 62 4.54 21.15 18.66
C VAL A 62 5.29 20.21 19.60
N GLU A 63 4.55 19.52 20.45
CA GLU A 63 5.05 18.46 21.31
C GLU A 63 5.06 17.12 20.55
N PHE A 64 5.82 16.13 21.04
CA PHE A 64 5.74 14.77 20.52
C PHE A 64 4.33 14.19 20.73
N GLY A 65 3.85 13.44 19.76
CA GLY A 65 2.46 12.92 19.73
C GLY A 65 1.46 13.86 19.05
N ALA A 66 1.87 15.07 18.74
CA ALA A 66 1.01 16.10 18.15
C ALA A 66 0.50 15.75 16.76
N PHE A 67 1.30 15.09 15.91
CA PHE A 67 0.91 14.65 14.58
C PHE A 67 0.18 13.29 14.59
N GLY A 68 0.00 12.68 15.79
CA GLY A 68 -0.59 11.37 15.99
C GLY A 68 0.39 10.22 15.81
N GLU A 69 1.70 10.50 15.79
CA GLU A 69 2.76 9.50 15.78
C GLU A 69 2.82 8.75 17.11
N ASN A 70 3.17 7.45 17.04
CA ASN A 70 3.43 6.62 18.21
C ASN A 70 4.89 6.62 18.59
N LEU A 71 5.79 6.46 17.64
CA LEU A 71 7.22 6.39 17.88
C LEU A 71 7.92 7.52 17.14
N VAL A 72 8.71 8.31 17.89
CA VAL A 72 9.64 9.31 17.32
C VAL A 72 11.03 8.70 17.35
N ILE A 73 11.64 8.57 16.18
CA ILE A 73 12.93 7.90 16.04
C ILE A 73 13.91 8.85 15.32
N GLU A 74 15.11 8.98 15.90
CA GLU A 74 16.24 9.71 15.33
C GLU A 74 17.05 8.82 14.38
N GLY A 75 17.61 9.40 13.31
CA GLY A 75 18.60 8.77 12.45
C GLY A 75 18.04 8.04 11.24
N PHE A 76 16.75 8.21 10.90
CA PHE A 76 16.14 7.60 9.71
C PHE A 76 15.33 8.60 8.89
N ASP A 77 15.57 8.62 7.59
CA ASP A 77 14.68 9.26 6.61
C ASP A 77 13.66 8.23 6.09
N PHE A 78 12.64 7.98 6.90
CA PHE A 78 11.63 6.94 6.66
C PHE A 78 10.98 7.01 5.30
N ARG A 79 10.72 8.21 4.77
CA ARG A 79 10.07 8.41 3.47
C ARG A 79 10.85 7.77 2.32
N ASN A 80 12.17 7.73 2.42
CA ASN A 80 13.07 7.21 1.40
C ASN A 80 13.41 5.73 1.60
N LEU A 81 12.88 5.10 2.65
CA LEU A 81 13.01 3.66 2.86
C LEU A 81 11.89 2.90 2.13
N PRO A 82 12.18 1.74 1.53
CA PRO A 82 11.16 0.94 0.86
C PRO A 82 10.18 0.32 1.87
N VAL A 83 8.91 0.22 1.50
CA VAL A 83 7.92 -0.56 2.24
C VAL A 83 8.40 -2.00 2.37
N GLY A 84 8.26 -2.58 3.57
CA GLY A 84 8.84 -3.86 3.96
C GLY A 84 10.19 -3.75 4.69
N THR A 85 10.78 -2.53 4.78
CA THR A 85 11.91 -2.29 5.69
C THR A 85 11.48 -2.63 7.12
N ARG A 86 12.35 -3.30 7.85
CA ARG A 86 12.09 -3.72 9.23
C ARG A 86 12.95 -2.92 10.20
N PHE A 87 12.42 -2.74 11.39
CA PHE A 87 13.10 -2.05 12.49
C PHE A 87 13.09 -2.93 13.72
N ARG A 88 14.27 -3.21 14.26
CA ARG A 88 14.45 -3.93 15.53
C ARG A 88 14.66 -2.92 16.64
N ILE A 89 13.87 -3.02 17.71
CA ILE A 89 13.97 -2.21 18.93
C ILE A 89 13.91 -3.19 20.10
N GLY A 90 15.07 -3.55 20.67
CA GLY A 90 15.14 -4.65 21.62
C GLY A 90 14.58 -5.96 21.02
N ASP A 91 13.58 -6.56 21.69
CA ASP A 91 12.87 -7.76 21.23
C ASP A 91 11.80 -7.48 20.17
N VAL A 92 11.37 -6.21 20.03
CA VAL A 92 10.33 -5.82 19.10
C VAL A 92 10.84 -5.77 17.67
N LEU A 93 10.10 -6.38 16.74
CA LEU A 93 10.32 -6.27 15.30
C LEU A 93 9.10 -5.63 14.64
N LEU A 94 9.33 -4.49 14.02
CA LEU A 94 8.36 -3.76 13.21
C LEU A 94 8.65 -3.95 11.72
N GLU A 95 7.60 -3.97 10.89
CA GLU A 95 7.73 -3.94 9.43
C GLU A 95 6.94 -2.77 8.87
N MET A 96 7.62 -1.89 8.15
CA MET A 96 7.01 -0.73 7.49
C MET A 96 6.03 -1.19 6.41
N THR A 97 4.81 -0.66 6.46
CA THR A 97 3.70 -1.09 5.61
C THR A 97 3.14 0.00 4.73
N GLN A 98 3.38 1.26 5.08
CA GLN A 98 2.86 2.41 4.34
C GLN A 98 3.67 3.68 4.60
N ILE A 99 3.83 4.50 3.57
CA ILE A 99 4.40 5.85 3.63
C ILE A 99 3.26 6.86 3.53
N GLY A 100 3.19 7.79 4.47
CA GLY A 100 2.16 8.83 4.48
C GLY A 100 0.73 8.33 4.73
N LYS A 101 -0.18 9.25 4.82
CA LYS A 101 -1.63 8.97 4.87
C LYS A 101 -2.41 10.17 4.33
N GLU A 102 -3.55 9.93 3.73
CA GLU A 102 -4.53 11.00 3.53
C GLU A 102 -5.23 11.34 4.85
N CYS A 103 -5.37 12.64 5.10
CA CYS A 103 -6.23 13.14 6.17
C CYS A 103 -7.53 13.64 5.55
N HIS A 104 -8.63 12.97 5.82
CA HIS A 104 -9.96 13.38 5.35
C HIS A 104 -10.50 14.64 6.05
N THR A 105 -9.99 14.90 7.26
CA THR A 105 -10.32 16.10 8.05
C THR A 105 -9.01 16.70 8.58
N HIS A 106 -8.90 18.02 8.47
CA HIS A 106 -7.78 18.74 9.05
C HIS A 106 -7.83 18.64 10.57
N CYS A 107 -6.74 18.18 11.19
CA CYS A 107 -6.62 18.08 12.64
C CYS A 107 -6.27 19.46 13.25
N ALA A 108 -6.25 19.54 14.59
CA ALA A 108 -5.91 20.77 15.31
C ALA A 108 -4.57 21.38 14.87
N ILE A 109 -3.56 20.56 14.56
CA ILE A 109 -2.26 21.03 14.07
C ILE A 109 -2.37 21.72 12.71
N TYR A 110 -3.10 21.12 11.76
CA TYR A 110 -3.32 21.75 10.47
C TYR A 110 -4.03 23.13 10.64
N HIS A 111 -5.01 23.22 11.53
CA HIS A 111 -5.69 24.50 11.81
C HIS A 111 -4.78 25.52 12.49
N MET A 112 -3.82 25.08 13.30
CA MET A 112 -2.90 25.95 14.04
C MET A 112 -1.76 26.48 13.16
N VAL A 113 -1.19 25.62 12.29
CA VAL A 113 0.05 25.91 11.54
C VAL A 113 -0.18 25.99 10.03
N GLY A 114 -1.37 25.55 9.53
CA GLY A 114 -1.68 25.48 8.10
C GLY A 114 -1.02 24.32 7.35
N ASP A 115 -0.30 23.44 8.07
CA ASP A 115 0.43 22.30 7.49
C ASP A 115 0.47 21.11 8.46
N CYS A 116 0.74 19.90 7.93
CA CYS A 116 0.99 18.71 8.72
C CYS A 116 2.01 17.81 7.98
N ILE A 117 3.03 17.35 8.71
CA ILE A 117 4.08 16.52 8.14
C ILE A 117 3.69 15.03 8.04
N MET A 118 2.76 14.55 8.86
CA MET A 118 2.37 13.13 8.89
C MET A 118 1.90 12.58 7.54
N PRO A 119 1.15 13.31 6.69
CA PRO A 119 0.78 12.84 5.35
C PRO A 119 1.95 12.57 4.41
N ARG A 120 3.08 13.27 4.62
CA ARG A 120 4.24 13.20 3.72
C ARG A 120 5.42 12.42 4.30
N GLU A 121 5.70 12.60 5.58
CA GLU A 121 6.90 12.12 6.24
C GLU A 121 6.64 10.98 7.22
N GLY A 122 5.40 10.84 7.71
CA GLY A 122 5.04 9.75 8.61
C GLY A 122 4.95 8.42 7.89
N VAL A 123 5.33 7.34 8.59
CA VAL A 123 5.18 5.98 8.08
C VAL A 123 4.41 5.12 9.08
N PHE A 124 3.88 4.02 8.59
CA PHE A 124 3.14 3.07 9.40
C PHE A 124 3.80 1.70 9.34
N ALA A 125 3.72 0.97 10.45
CA ALA A 125 4.27 -0.36 10.58
C ALA A 125 3.27 -1.31 11.24
N LYS A 126 3.48 -2.61 10.99
CA LYS A 126 2.88 -3.71 11.75
C LYS A 126 3.92 -4.30 12.68
N VAL A 127 3.47 -4.90 13.78
CA VAL A 127 4.30 -5.59 14.76
C VAL A 127 4.42 -7.05 14.34
N LEU A 128 5.64 -7.49 14.02
CA LEU A 128 5.95 -8.89 13.69
C LEU A 128 6.33 -9.70 14.92
N GLU A 129 7.10 -9.08 15.83
CA GLU A 129 7.50 -9.65 17.13
C GLU A 129 7.22 -8.61 18.20
N GLY A 130 6.50 -9.01 19.25
CA GLY A 130 6.12 -8.13 20.35
C GLY A 130 7.18 -8.08 21.44
N GLY A 131 7.05 -7.10 22.34
CA GLY A 131 7.93 -6.88 23.48
C GLY A 131 7.70 -5.51 24.10
N GLU A 132 8.49 -5.16 25.10
CA GLU A 132 8.52 -3.84 25.71
C GLU A 132 9.57 -2.98 24.99
N VAL A 133 9.26 -1.70 24.73
CA VAL A 133 10.19 -0.68 24.26
C VAL A 133 10.24 0.47 25.24
N LYS A 134 11.40 1.13 25.35
CA LYS A 134 11.66 2.26 26.26
C LYS A 134 12.29 3.42 25.53
N VAL A 135 11.98 4.62 25.97
CA VAL A 135 12.68 5.82 25.50
C VAL A 135 14.19 5.64 25.69
N GLY A 136 14.93 5.89 24.62
CA GLY A 136 16.39 5.71 24.59
C GLY A 136 16.86 4.39 23.97
N ASP A 137 15.97 3.45 23.67
CA ASP A 137 16.33 2.19 23.04
C ASP A 137 16.96 2.41 21.65
N GLU A 138 17.94 1.58 21.32
CA GLU A 138 18.57 1.57 19.99
C GLU A 138 17.62 0.99 18.94
N VAL A 139 17.59 1.60 17.76
CA VAL A 139 16.79 1.17 16.62
C VAL A 139 17.71 0.74 15.49
N THR A 140 17.60 -0.51 15.07
CA THR A 140 18.36 -1.06 13.95
C THR A 140 17.46 -1.31 12.75
N GLU A 141 17.87 -0.77 11.60
CA GLU A 141 17.22 -1.03 10.31
C GLU A 141 17.65 -2.39 9.75
N ILE A 142 16.67 -3.13 9.23
CA ILE A 142 16.87 -4.40 8.53
C ILE A 142 16.20 -4.25 7.16
N GLN A 143 16.99 -4.37 6.10
CA GLN A 143 16.47 -4.29 4.74
C GLN A 143 15.41 -5.36 4.47
N PRO A 144 14.44 -5.11 3.57
CA PRO A 144 13.45 -6.10 3.18
C PRO A 144 14.14 -7.38 2.68
N ASP A 145 13.61 -8.53 3.10
CA ASP A 145 14.06 -9.82 2.58
C ASP A 145 13.86 -9.86 1.05
N PRO A 146 14.92 -10.04 0.24
CA PRO A 146 14.80 -10.12 -1.21
C PRO A 146 13.95 -11.30 -1.69
N GLU A 147 13.87 -12.38 -0.90
CA GLU A 147 13.08 -13.58 -1.22
C GLU A 147 11.62 -13.49 -0.73
N ARG A 148 11.23 -12.39 -0.07
CA ARG A 148 9.83 -12.23 0.35
C ARG A 148 8.88 -12.33 -0.83
N PRO A 149 7.66 -12.88 -0.64
CA PRO A 149 6.64 -12.88 -1.67
C PRO A 149 6.39 -11.47 -2.25
N PHE A 150 6.07 -11.40 -3.54
CA PHE A 150 5.57 -10.14 -4.11
C PHE A 150 4.21 -9.82 -3.51
N THR A 151 4.05 -8.56 -3.10
CA THR A 151 2.77 -8.07 -2.60
C THR A 151 1.81 -7.80 -3.75
N ALA A 152 0.54 -8.10 -3.53
CA ALA A 152 -0.52 -7.89 -4.50
C ALA A 152 -1.73 -7.20 -3.88
N ALA A 153 -2.45 -6.44 -4.70
CA ALA A 153 -3.76 -5.89 -4.35
C ALA A 153 -4.70 -6.01 -5.55
N TRP A 154 -6.02 -5.97 -5.28
CA TRP A 154 -6.97 -5.80 -6.37
C TRP A 154 -8.02 -4.74 -6.05
N ILE A 155 -8.55 -4.15 -7.13
CA ILE A 155 -9.63 -3.19 -7.08
C ILE A 155 -10.77 -3.71 -7.97
N THR A 156 -11.94 -3.89 -7.39
CA THR A 156 -13.16 -4.19 -8.15
C THR A 156 -13.94 -2.90 -8.39
N LEU A 157 -14.23 -2.60 -9.65
CA LEU A 157 -15.06 -1.49 -10.04
C LEU A 157 -16.48 -1.99 -10.32
N SER A 158 -17.44 -1.51 -9.57
CA SER A 158 -18.86 -1.85 -9.73
C SER A 158 -19.74 -0.91 -8.92
N ASP A 159 -20.56 -0.07 -9.58
CA ASP A 159 -21.56 0.76 -8.92
C ASP A 159 -22.49 -0.09 -8.03
N LYS A 160 -23.05 -1.17 -8.58
CA LYS A 160 -23.95 -2.08 -7.84
C LYS A 160 -23.24 -2.84 -6.72
N GLY A 161 -21.95 -3.14 -6.88
CA GLY A 161 -21.15 -3.76 -5.83
C GLY A 161 -20.90 -2.81 -4.66
N ALA A 162 -20.53 -1.56 -4.96
CA ALA A 162 -20.29 -0.52 -3.96
C ALA A 162 -21.57 -0.17 -3.18
N GLU A 163 -22.75 -0.24 -3.82
CA GLU A 163 -24.05 -0.06 -3.18
C GLU A 163 -24.55 -1.32 -2.43
N GLY A 164 -23.81 -2.43 -2.47
CA GLY A 164 -24.21 -3.70 -1.85
C GLY A 164 -25.34 -4.45 -2.57
N LEU A 165 -25.73 -4.01 -3.78
CA LEU A 165 -26.78 -4.60 -4.59
C LEU A 165 -26.33 -5.84 -5.40
N ARG A 166 -25.02 -6.04 -5.51
CA ARG A 166 -24.41 -7.18 -6.21
C ARG A 166 -23.21 -7.68 -5.45
N LYS A 167 -23.13 -9.00 -5.27
CA LYS A 167 -21.94 -9.63 -4.68
C LYS A 167 -20.77 -9.56 -5.67
N ASP A 168 -19.60 -9.17 -5.18
CA ASP A 168 -18.36 -9.27 -5.94
C ASP A 168 -17.89 -10.73 -5.96
N GLU A 169 -17.81 -11.33 -7.13
CA GLU A 169 -17.29 -12.66 -7.37
C GLU A 169 -15.92 -12.63 -8.05
N SER A 170 -15.60 -11.54 -8.76
CA SER A 170 -14.37 -11.40 -9.54
C SER A 170 -13.18 -11.04 -8.65
N GLY A 171 -13.36 -10.11 -7.72
CA GLY A 171 -12.31 -9.72 -6.79
C GLY A 171 -11.79 -10.86 -5.92
N PRO A 172 -12.64 -11.58 -5.17
CA PRO A 172 -12.22 -12.76 -4.41
C PRO A 172 -11.54 -13.84 -5.23
N LEU A 173 -11.97 -14.03 -6.50
CA LEU A 173 -11.31 -14.96 -7.42
C LEU A 173 -9.89 -14.52 -7.77
N ILE A 174 -9.67 -13.22 -8.02
CA ILE A 174 -8.33 -12.66 -8.25
C ILE A 174 -7.44 -12.95 -7.03
N GLY A 175 -7.96 -12.68 -5.83
CA GLY A 175 -7.23 -12.94 -4.58
C GLY A 175 -6.83 -14.40 -4.40
N ALA A 176 -7.75 -15.35 -4.67
CA ALA A 176 -7.47 -16.76 -4.59
C ALA A 176 -6.35 -17.18 -5.57
N ILE A 177 -6.42 -16.76 -6.84
CA ILE A 177 -5.40 -17.09 -7.85
C ILE A 177 -4.05 -16.48 -7.49
N LEU A 178 -4.01 -15.21 -7.00
CA LEU A 178 -2.78 -14.58 -6.55
C LEU A 178 -2.13 -15.36 -5.40
N THR A 179 -2.91 -15.72 -4.38
CA THR A 179 -2.44 -16.50 -3.22
C THR A 179 -1.92 -17.89 -3.64
N GLU A 180 -2.63 -18.61 -4.50
CA GLU A 180 -2.22 -19.90 -5.04
C GLU A 180 -0.89 -19.80 -5.83
N ASN A 181 -0.58 -18.64 -6.41
CA ASN A 181 0.68 -18.40 -7.13
C ASN A 181 1.77 -17.76 -6.25
N GLY A 182 1.59 -17.73 -4.92
CA GLY A 182 2.61 -17.32 -3.96
C GLY A 182 2.75 -15.81 -3.79
N TYR A 183 1.72 -15.03 -4.15
CA TYR A 183 1.68 -13.59 -3.86
C TYR A 183 1.10 -13.34 -2.46
N ASP A 184 1.61 -12.32 -1.77
CA ASP A 184 1.04 -11.82 -0.51
C ASP A 184 -0.03 -10.76 -0.83
N VAL A 185 -1.29 -11.13 -0.67
CA VAL A 185 -2.42 -10.22 -0.92
C VAL A 185 -2.59 -9.30 0.29
N VAL A 186 -2.17 -8.04 0.13
CA VAL A 186 -2.11 -7.07 1.23
C VAL A 186 -3.31 -6.13 1.30
N GLU A 187 -4.08 -6.01 0.21
CA GLU A 187 -5.24 -5.11 0.20
C GLU A 187 -6.28 -5.47 -0.87
N THR A 188 -7.55 -5.24 -0.54
CA THR A 188 -8.71 -5.50 -1.41
C THR A 188 -9.67 -4.33 -1.34
N ILE A 189 -10.11 -3.83 -2.51
CA ILE A 189 -10.89 -2.61 -2.61
C ILE A 189 -12.07 -2.85 -3.55
N LEU A 190 -13.26 -2.39 -3.15
CA LEU A 190 -14.46 -2.34 -3.98
C LEU A 190 -14.94 -0.91 -4.04
N ILE A 191 -14.99 -0.33 -5.24
CA ILE A 191 -15.36 1.07 -5.49
C ILE A 191 -16.41 1.17 -6.60
N PRO A 192 -17.16 2.28 -6.65
CA PRO A 192 -18.01 2.59 -7.80
C PRO A 192 -17.17 2.82 -9.07
N ASP A 193 -17.83 2.82 -10.22
CA ASP A 193 -17.22 3.16 -11.51
C ASP A 193 -16.97 4.68 -11.58
N ASP A 194 -15.96 5.15 -10.85
CA ASP A 194 -15.54 6.54 -10.72
C ASP A 194 -14.04 6.67 -10.99
N GLU A 195 -13.70 7.53 -11.96
CA GLU A 195 -12.34 7.68 -12.47
C GLU A 195 -11.38 8.29 -11.43
N ASP A 196 -11.84 9.30 -10.70
CA ASP A 196 -11.00 10.01 -9.72
C ASP A 196 -10.74 9.16 -8.48
N ILE A 197 -11.74 8.39 -8.03
CA ILE A 197 -11.58 7.43 -6.95
C ILE A 197 -10.58 6.35 -7.36
N LEU A 198 -10.70 5.81 -8.58
CA LEU A 198 -9.77 4.79 -9.07
C LEU A 198 -8.34 5.32 -9.18
N LYS A 199 -8.14 6.50 -9.78
CA LYS A 199 -6.80 7.15 -9.87
C LYS A 199 -6.17 7.31 -8.50
N LYS A 200 -6.93 7.78 -7.53
CA LYS A 200 -6.48 7.97 -6.16
C LYS A 200 -6.03 6.68 -5.50
N GLU A 201 -6.83 5.61 -5.63
CA GLU A 201 -6.50 4.31 -5.06
C GLU A 201 -5.29 3.66 -5.76
N LEU A 202 -5.19 3.76 -7.08
CA LEU A 202 -4.01 3.28 -7.82
C LEU A 202 -2.72 4.01 -7.39
N MET A 203 -2.76 5.33 -7.27
CA MET A 203 -1.61 6.11 -6.78
C MET A 203 -1.28 5.76 -5.32
N ARG A 204 -2.28 5.60 -4.45
CA ARG A 204 -2.07 5.21 -3.05
C ARG A 204 -1.41 3.85 -2.93
N LEU A 205 -1.89 2.85 -3.68
CA LEU A 205 -1.31 1.51 -3.69
C LEU A 205 0.13 1.49 -4.22
N ALA A 206 0.41 2.30 -5.25
CA ALA A 206 1.74 2.36 -5.87
C ALA A 206 2.73 3.19 -5.04
N ASP A 207 2.35 4.39 -4.61
CA ASP A 207 3.29 5.36 -4.03
C ASP A 207 3.42 5.19 -2.50
N GLN A 208 2.31 4.92 -1.81
CA GLN A 208 2.29 4.83 -0.35
C GLN A 208 2.45 3.40 0.16
N ARG A 209 1.75 2.44 -0.47
CA ARG A 209 1.81 1.02 -0.11
C ARG A 209 2.92 0.26 -0.83
N GLN A 210 3.42 0.79 -1.93
CA GLN A 210 4.44 0.18 -2.80
C GLN A 210 4.14 -1.30 -3.12
N VAL A 211 2.87 -1.57 -3.45
CA VAL A 211 2.42 -2.91 -3.82
C VAL A 211 3.07 -3.31 -5.14
N ASN A 212 3.59 -4.53 -5.26
CA ASN A 212 4.31 -4.96 -6.46
C ASN A 212 3.39 -5.13 -7.68
N VAL A 213 2.16 -5.62 -7.48
CA VAL A 213 1.17 -5.75 -8.54
C VAL A 213 -0.22 -5.34 -8.08
N VAL A 214 -0.91 -4.52 -8.85
CA VAL A 214 -2.31 -4.15 -8.65
C VAL A 214 -3.12 -4.66 -9.84
N MET A 215 -4.16 -5.43 -9.56
CA MET A 215 -5.11 -5.88 -10.57
C MET A 215 -6.43 -5.15 -10.41
N THR A 216 -6.97 -4.59 -11.48
CA THR A 216 -8.33 -4.05 -11.49
C THR A 216 -9.26 -5.00 -12.22
N THR A 217 -10.53 -5.06 -11.84
CA THR A 217 -11.56 -5.83 -12.56
C THR A 217 -12.84 -5.00 -12.68
N GLY A 218 -13.42 -4.99 -13.89
CA GLY A 218 -14.56 -4.14 -14.23
C GLY A 218 -14.17 -2.87 -14.99
N GLY A 219 -15.15 -2.19 -15.59
CA GLY A 219 -15.01 -0.90 -16.27
C GLY A 219 -14.07 -0.88 -17.49
N THR A 220 -13.93 -2.00 -18.22
CA THR A 220 -13.00 -2.11 -19.36
C THR A 220 -13.66 -2.27 -20.74
N GLY A 221 -14.97 -2.11 -20.85
CA GLY A 221 -15.72 -2.24 -22.10
C GLY A 221 -16.00 -0.90 -22.78
N PHE A 222 -17.15 -0.84 -23.49
CA PHE A 222 -17.57 0.33 -24.30
C PHE A 222 -18.64 1.18 -23.64
N SER A 223 -19.09 0.83 -22.43
CA SER A 223 -20.05 1.66 -21.71
C SER A 223 -19.43 3.03 -21.39
N PRO A 224 -20.20 4.13 -21.42
CA PRO A 224 -19.75 5.44 -20.93
C PRO A 224 -19.29 5.44 -19.46
N ARG A 225 -19.67 4.43 -18.69
CA ARG A 225 -19.24 4.22 -17.30
C ARG A 225 -17.93 3.42 -17.19
N ASP A 226 -17.45 2.85 -18.29
CA ASP A 226 -16.21 2.08 -18.32
C ASP A 226 -15.03 3.05 -18.45
N ILE A 227 -14.36 3.33 -17.32
CA ILE A 227 -13.30 4.36 -17.19
C ILE A 227 -11.95 3.77 -16.74
N THR A 228 -11.89 2.47 -16.51
CA THR A 228 -10.71 1.83 -15.93
C THR A 228 -9.45 2.01 -16.78
N PRO A 229 -9.50 1.90 -18.12
CA PRO A 229 -8.31 2.12 -18.96
C PRO A 229 -7.77 3.54 -18.84
N GLU A 230 -8.65 4.55 -18.92
CA GLU A 230 -8.32 5.97 -18.86
C GLU A 230 -7.68 6.33 -17.51
N ALA A 231 -8.28 5.87 -16.42
CA ALA A 231 -7.73 6.08 -15.08
C ALA A 231 -6.34 5.42 -14.93
N THR A 232 -6.16 4.21 -15.49
CA THR A 232 -4.89 3.50 -15.43
C THR A 232 -3.80 4.20 -16.26
N GLU A 233 -4.12 4.61 -17.49
CA GLU A 233 -3.19 5.36 -18.35
C GLU A 233 -2.76 6.68 -17.71
N ALA A 234 -3.70 7.40 -17.08
CA ALA A 234 -3.43 8.68 -16.44
C ALA A 234 -2.45 8.59 -15.26
N VAL A 235 -2.37 7.46 -14.57
CA VAL A 235 -1.50 7.30 -13.39
C VAL A 235 -0.20 6.56 -13.70
N CYS A 236 -0.11 5.81 -14.81
CA CYS A 236 1.08 5.07 -15.18
C CYS A 236 2.13 5.98 -15.83
N GLU A 237 3.39 5.75 -15.48
CA GLU A 237 4.55 6.44 -16.08
C GLU A 237 5.03 5.77 -17.37
N ARG A 238 4.81 4.45 -17.46
CA ARG A 238 5.22 3.62 -18.60
C ARG A 238 4.14 2.59 -18.88
N MET A 239 3.66 2.51 -20.10
CA MET A 239 2.70 1.49 -20.50
C MET A 239 3.39 0.16 -20.84
N THR A 240 2.71 -0.96 -20.54
CA THR A 240 3.18 -2.33 -20.82
C THR A 240 2.17 -3.04 -21.72
N PRO A 241 1.97 -2.60 -22.99
CA PRO A 241 0.86 -3.06 -23.84
C PRO A 241 0.87 -4.57 -24.08
N GLY A 242 2.04 -5.20 -24.07
CA GLY A 242 2.16 -6.64 -24.33
C GLY A 242 1.33 -7.54 -23.40
N ILE A 243 1.12 -7.12 -22.12
CA ILE A 243 0.30 -7.91 -21.19
C ILE A 243 -1.18 -7.87 -21.60
N SER A 244 -1.73 -6.68 -21.83
CA SER A 244 -3.14 -6.52 -22.23
C SER A 244 -3.41 -7.04 -23.64
N GLU A 245 -2.45 -6.94 -24.56
CA GLU A 245 -2.52 -7.56 -25.89
C GLU A 245 -2.56 -9.09 -25.80
N ALA A 246 -1.70 -9.68 -24.97
CA ALA A 246 -1.65 -11.12 -24.75
C ALA A 246 -2.97 -11.64 -24.15
N ILE A 247 -3.54 -10.93 -23.16
CA ILE A 247 -4.86 -11.24 -22.58
C ILE A 247 -5.93 -11.19 -23.67
N ARG A 248 -5.99 -10.13 -24.51
CA ARG A 248 -6.97 -10.02 -25.60
C ARG A 248 -6.81 -11.14 -26.63
N ALA A 249 -5.59 -11.38 -27.09
CA ALA A 249 -5.31 -12.44 -28.08
C ALA A 249 -5.74 -13.82 -27.57
N TYR A 250 -5.40 -14.16 -26.34
CA TYR A 250 -5.82 -15.42 -25.72
C TYR A 250 -7.35 -15.49 -25.57
N SER A 251 -7.97 -14.40 -25.07
CA SER A 251 -9.43 -14.35 -24.87
C SER A 251 -10.20 -14.44 -26.17
N MET A 252 -9.65 -13.96 -27.31
CA MET A 252 -10.26 -14.14 -28.64
C MET A 252 -10.32 -15.60 -29.09
N THR A 253 -9.50 -16.49 -28.57
CA THR A 253 -9.65 -17.94 -28.80
C THR A 253 -10.87 -18.54 -28.11
N LYS A 254 -11.42 -17.83 -27.09
CA LYS A 254 -12.60 -18.24 -26.32
C LYS A 254 -13.87 -17.54 -26.80
N THR A 255 -13.78 -16.28 -27.17
CA THR A 255 -14.89 -15.47 -27.66
C THR A 255 -14.42 -14.31 -28.55
N PRO A 256 -15.03 -14.09 -29.73
CA PRO A 256 -14.68 -12.95 -30.58
C PRO A 256 -14.99 -11.58 -29.88
N ARG A 257 -15.88 -11.54 -28.87
CA ARG A 257 -16.21 -10.32 -28.14
C ARG A 257 -15.03 -9.78 -27.34
N ALA A 258 -13.98 -10.56 -27.10
CA ALA A 258 -12.78 -10.11 -26.41
C ALA A 258 -12.08 -8.94 -27.13
N MET A 259 -12.27 -8.77 -28.46
CA MET A 259 -11.78 -7.61 -29.22
C MET A 259 -12.33 -6.27 -28.73
N LEU A 260 -13.45 -6.27 -28.01
CA LEU A 260 -14.08 -5.06 -27.46
C LEU A 260 -13.48 -4.62 -26.12
N SER A 261 -12.52 -5.37 -25.58
CA SER A 261 -11.84 -4.97 -24.34
C SER A 261 -10.85 -3.84 -24.62
N ARG A 262 -11.01 -2.74 -23.89
CA ARG A 262 -10.09 -1.58 -23.89
C ARG A 262 -9.04 -1.67 -22.78
N ALA A 263 -9.01 -2.80 -22.04
CA ALA A 263 -8.08 -3.02 -20.94
C ALA A 263 -6.62 -2.68 -21.31
N VAL A 264 -5.92 -2.05 -20.39
CA VAL A 264 -4.51 -1.67 -20.50
C VAL A 264 -3.69 -2.22 -19.34
N SER A 265 -2.39 -2.09 -19.44
CA SER A 265 -1.46 -2.36 -18.34
C SER A 265 -0.29 -1.39 -18.39
N GLY A 266 0.23 -1.06 -17.22
CA GLY A 266 1.31 -0.08 -17.11
C GLY A 266 2.05 -0.17 -15.78
N ILE A 267 3.07 0.64 -15.64
CA ILE A 267 3.95 0.70 -14.46
C ILE A 267 3.89 2.11 -13.88
N ARG A 268 3.71 2.19 -12.55
CA ARG A 268 3.95 3.38 -11.74
C ARG A 268 4.99 3.07 -10.67
N GLY A 269 6.12 3.77 -10.70
CA GLY A 269 7.26 3.46 -9.84
C GLY A 269 7.72 2.02 -10.01
N ARG A 270 7.50 1.18 -8.99
CA ARG A 270 7.79 -0.26 -9.00
C ARG A 270 6.53 -1.14 -8.94
N THR A 271 5.37 -0.55 -9.17
CA THR A 271 4.07 -1.24 -9.18
C THR A 271 3.64 -1.52 -10.61
N LEU A 272 3.35 -2.77 -10.92
CA LEU A 272 2.70 -3.17 -12.17
C LEU A 272 1.19 -3.11 -11.97
N ILE A 273 0.48 -2.39 -12.85
CA ILE A 273 -0.98 -2.26 -12.83
C ILE A 273 -1.54 -2.98 -14.06
N ILE A 274 -2.53 -3.86 -13.86
CA ILE A 274 -3.13 -4.67 -14.94
C ILE A 274 -4.65 -4.59 -14.84
N ASN A 275 -5.29 -4.19 -15.94
CA ASN A 275 -6.75 -4.25 -16.02
C ASN A 275 -7.21 -5.63 -16.50
N LEU A 276 -8.14 -6.24 -15.75
CA LEU A 276 -8.78 -7.50 -16.06
C LEU A 276 -10.25 -7.30 -16.49
N PRO A 277 -10.85 -8.26 -17.23
CA PRO A 277 -12.27 -8.23 -17.53
C PRO A 277 -13.14 -8.26 -16.27
N GLY A 278 -14.40 -7.80 -16.37
CA GLY A 278 -15.33 -7.79 -15.24
C GLY A 278 -15.97 -9.12 -14.89
N SER A 279 -15.99 -10.13 -15.78
CA SER A 279 -16.65 -11.41 -15.49
C SER A 279 -15.71 -12.42 -14.84
N PRO A 280 -16.16 -13.18 -13.81
CA PRO A 280 -15.31 -14.16 -13.11
C PRO A 280 -14.67 -15.19 -14.05
N LYS A 281 -15.40 -15.65 -15.05
CA LYS A 281 -14.88 -16.60 -16.06
C LYS A 281 -13.72 -15.99 -16.84
N ALA A 282 -13.89 -14.78 -17.36
CA ALA A 282 -12.84 -14.11 -18.14
C ALA A 282 -11.64 -13.69 -17.26
N VAL A 283 -11.86 -13.33 -16.00
CA VAL A 283 -10.80 -13.10 -15.01
C VAL A 283 -9.94 -14.36 -14.86
N ARG A 284 -10.56 -15.52 -14.61
CA ARG A 284 -9.84 -16.80 -14.46
C ARG A 284 -9.00 -17.12 -15.69
N GLU A 285 -9.62 -17.09 -16.87
CA GLU A 285 -8.95 -17.38 -18.14
C GLU A 285 -7.77 -16.43 -18.41
N SER A 286 -7.94 -15.12 -18.12
CA SER A 286 -6.88 -14.12 -18.28
C SER A 286 -5.72 -14.36 -17.32
N MET A 287 -6.01 -14.57 -16.03
CA MET A 287 -4.98 -14.76 -15.02
C MET A 287 -4.21 -16.08 -15.24
N GLU A 288 -4.88 -17.19 -15.48
CA GLU A 288 -4.22 -18.47 -15.79
C GLU A 288 -3.22 -18.35 -16.94
N PHE A 289 -3.51 -17.50 -17.90
CA PHE A 289 -2.62 -17.27 -19.04
C PHE A 289 -1.39 -16.43 -18.70
N ILE A 290 -1.54 -15.35 -17.90
CA ILE A 290 -0.45 -14.38 -17.66
C ILE A 290 0.42 -14.73 -16.45
N MET A 291 -0.09 -15.47 -15.44
CA MET A 291 0.60 -15.66 -14.14
C MET A 291 2.01 -16.21 -14.26
N SER A 292 2.23 -17.15 -15.22
CA SER A 292 3.55 -17.74 -15.42
C SER A 292 4.63 -16.73 -15.84
N SER A 293 4.26 -15.65 -16.53
CA SER A 293 5.17 -14.62 -17.01
C SER A 293 5.31 -13.44 -16.06
N LEU A 294 4.30 -13.19 -15.20
CA LEU A 294 4.27 -12.03 -14.33
C LEU A 294 5.40 -12.01 -13.31
N LYS A 295 5.72 -13.16 -12.71
CA LYS A 295 6.77 -13.26 -11.69
C LYS A 295 8.10 -12.75 -12.22
N HIS A 296 8.49 -13.20 -13.42
CA HIS A 296 9.74 -12.74 -14.03
C HIS A 296 9.75 -11.23 -14.31
N GLY A 297 8.64 -10.68 -14.82
CA GLY A 297 8.51 -9.23 -15.03
C GLY A 297 8.65 -8.44 -13.73
N LEU A 298 8.05 -8.92 -12.63
CA LEU A 298 8.16 -8.30 -11.31
C LEU A 298 9.57 -8.43 -10.70
N GLU A 299 10.27 -9.54 -10.93
CA GLU A 299 11.67 -9.71 -10.53
C GLU A 299 12.56 -8.65 -11.19
N ILE A 300 12.40 -8.44 -12.49
CA ILE A 300 13.13 -7.39 -13.23
C ILE A 300 12.76 -6.00 -12.69
N LEU A 301 11.46 -5.70 -12.56
CA LEU A 301 10.96 -4.40 -12.12
C LEU A 301 11.48 -4.02 -10.72
N ASN A 302 11.64 -5.03 -9.84
CA ASN A 302 12.08 -4.85 -8.46
C ASN A 302 13.59 -5.09 -8.26
N GLY A 303 14.36 -5.33 -9.34
CA GLY A 303 15.81 -5.51 -9.27
C GLY A 303 16.25 -6.81 -8.58
N ARG A 304 15.38 -7.84 -8.57
CA ARG A 304 15.70 -9.16 -7.98
C ARG A 304 16.46 -10.09 -8.93
N THR A 305 16.53 -9.76 -10.22
CA THR A 305 17.32 -10.47 -11.23
C THR A 305 18.26 -9.50 -11.93
N SER A 306 19.52 -9.89 -12.10
CA SER A 306 20.57 -9.06 -12.73
C SER A 306 20.76 -9.35 -14.22
N ASP A 307 20.26 -10.47 -14.77
CA ASP A 307 20.53 -10.88 -16.16
C ASP A 307 19.29 -11.44 -16.87
N CYS A 308 18.75 -10.65 -17.80
CA CYS A 308 17.76 -11.12 -18.79
C CYS A 308 18.41 -11.65 -20.06
N ALA A 309 19.74 -11.85 -20.10
CA ALA A 309 20.39 -12.45 -21.25
C ALA A 309 20.00 -13.91 -21.38
N ARG A 310 19.27 -14.25 -22.46
CA ARG A 310 19.05 -15.64 -22.84
C ARG A 310 20.41 -16.33 -22.96
N LYS A 311 20.64 -17.36 -22.12
CA LYS A 311 21.67 -18.34 -22.37
C LYS A 311 21.28 -19.19 -23.57
#